data_aebb10135e41507f00e2c154fc05fe35
#
_entry.id   aebb10135e41507f00e2c154fc05fe35
#
_cell.length_a   1.000
_cell.length_b   1.000
_cell.length_c   1.000
_cell.angle_alpha   90.00
_cell.angle_beta   90.00
_cell.angle_gamma   90.00
#
_symmetry.space_group_name_H-M   'P 1'
#
loop_
_entity.id
_entity.type
_entity.pdbx_description
1 polymer ?
#
loop_
_entity_poly.entity_id
_entity_poly.type
_entity_poly.pdbx_seq_one_letter_code
_entity_poly.pdbx_strand_id
1 'polypeptide(L)'
;MIMSLIGNITGASSAACFVPLVVKYPLRKLNMHKANAYLMKLHEGASAGFLLFGAVHMIAQLCSHRGSAVLKYSGLFGLALSLWLIADCHMAKDAAKKMERHRWYSLFLTAAIACHIVSA
;
A
#
# COMPACT_ATOMS: atom_id res chain seq x y z
N MET A 1 9.34 7.68 22.88
CA MET A 1 9.29 6.20 22.98
C MET A 1 7.95 5.64 22.46
N ILE A 2 6.82 6.07 22.98
CA ILE A 2 5.48 5.57 22.59
C ILE A 2 5.19 5.76 21.07
N MET A 3 5.43 6.95 20.52
CA MET A 3 5.21 7.23 19.09
C MET A 3 6.06 6.34 18.17
N SER A 4 7.28 6.01 18.56
CA SER A 4 8.12 5.09 17.79
C SER A 4 7.56 3.66 17.82
N LEU A 5 7.04 3.21 18.97
CA LEU A 5 6.41 1.90 19.09
C LEU A 5 5.13 1.80 18.24
N ILE A 6 4.26 2.81 18.33
CA ILE A 6 3.05 2.91 17.50
C ILE A 6 3.43 2.89 16.01
N GLY A 7 4.44 3.68 15.62
CA GLY A 7 4.93 3.72 14.25
C GLY A 7 5.40 2.35 13.74
N ASN A 8 6.17 1.62 14.53
CA ASN A 8 6.67 0.30 14.14
C ASN A 8 5.53 -0.73 14.01
N ILE A 9 4.60 -0.78 14.97
CA ILE A 9 3.47 -1.71 14.92
C ILE A 9 2.58 -1.40 13.72
N THR A 10 2.21 -0.14 13.52
CA THR A 10 1.32 0.26 12.42
C THR A 10 2.00 0.11 11.05
N GLY A 11 3.30 0.35 10.97
CA GLY A 11 4.09 0.09 9.76
C GLY A 11 4.10 -1.40 9.40
N ALA A 12 4.38 -2.28 10.37
CA ALA A 12 4.33 -3.72 10.17
C ALA A 12 2.92 -4.22 9.78
N SER A 13 1.88 -3.68 10.43
CA SER A 13 0.48 -4.01 10.09
C SER A 13 0.10 -3.54 8.68
N SER A 14 0.53 -2.35 8.28
CA SER A 14 0.34 -1.84 6.92
C SER A 14 1.04 -2.72 5.89
N ALA A 15 2.30 -3.11 6.14
CA ALA A 15 3.05 -4.02 5.27
C ALA A 15 2.36 -5.39 5.15
N ALA A 16 1.84 -5.94 6.25
CA ALA A 16 1.08 -7.19 6.24
C ALA A 16 -0.19 -7.10 5.38
N CYS A 17 -0.93 -5.98 5.44
CA CYS A 17 -2.08 -5.73 4.57
C CYS A 17 -1.68 -5.55 3.10
N PHE A 18 -0.46 -5.09 2.82
CA PHE A 18 0.03 -4.90 1.46
C PHE A 18 0.37 -6.22 0.75
N VAL A 19 0.81 -7.24 1.50
CA VAL A 19 1.18 -8.56 0.95
C VAL A 19 0.10 -9.17 0.06
N PRO A 20 -1.17 -9.34 0.49
CA PRO A 20 -2.21 -9.91 -0.37
C PRO A 20 -2.50 -9.09 -1.63
N LEU A 21 -2.25 -7.77 -1.60
CA LEU A 21 -2.44 -6.89 -2.75
C LEU A 21 -1.40 -7.17 -3.84
N VAL A 22 -0.16 -7.45 -3.46
CA VAL A 22 0.96 -7.72 -4.38
C VAL A 22 0.96 -9.17 -4.86
N VAL A 23 0.75 -10.13 -3.96
CA VAL A 23 0.80 -11.58 -4.26
C VAL A 23 -0.28 -12.01 -5.27
N LYS A 24 -1.37 -11.29 -5.36
CA LYS A 24 -2.43 -11.54 -6.33
C LYS A 24 -1.94 -11.57 -7.79
N TYR A 25 -0.97 -10.73 -8.15
CA TYR A 25 -0.48 -10.66 -9.53
C TYR A 25 0.26 -11.94 -9.98
N PRO A 26 1.28 -12.44 -9.25
CA PRO A 26 1.94 -13.70 -9.59
C PRO A 26 1.00 -14.90 -9.52
N LEU A 27 0.09 -14.97 -8.56
CA LEU A 27 -0.88 -16.08 -8.46
C LEU A 27 -1.82 -16.16 -9.67
N ARG A 28 -2.20 -15.01 -10.21
CA ARG A 28 -2.98 -14.94 -11.44
C ARG A 28 -2.18 -15.47 -12.64
N LYS A 29 -0.89 -15.15 -12.75
CA LYS A 29 0.00 -15.66 -13.79
C LYS A 29 0.25 -17.16 -13.70
N LEU A 30 0.28 -17.70 -12.48
CA LEU A 30 0.44 -19.13 -12.21
C LEU A 30 -0.86 -19.94 -12.33
N ASN A 31 -1.95 -19.33 -12.84
CA ASN A 31 -3.28 -19.96 -12.99
C ASN A 31 -3.84 -20.55 -11.67
N MET A 32 -3.46 -20.02 -10.52
CA MET A 32 -3.99 -20.43 -9.22
C MET A 32 -5.35 -19.79 -8.94
N HIS A 33 -6.37 -20.22 -9.70
CA HIS A 33 -7.70 -19.59 -9.72
C HIS A 33 -8.37 -19.52 -8.33
N LYS A 34 -8.28 -20.60 -7.52
CA LYS A 34 -8.88 -20.63 -6.17
C LYS A 34 -8.23 -19.62 -5.23
N ALA A 35 -6.89 -19.58 -5.20
CA ALA A 35 -6.15 -18.62 -4.38
C ALA A 35 -6.40 -17.18 -4.84
N ASN A 36 -6.42 -16.94 -6.15
CA ASN A 36 -6.74 -15.62 -6.70
C ASN A 36 -8.16 -15.16 -6.36
N ALA A 37 -9.15 -16.06 -6.41
CA ALA A 37 -10.54 -15.74 -6.02
C ALA A 37 -10.65 -15.38 -4.53
N TYR A 38 -9.92 -16.06 -3.66
CA TYR A 38 -9.84 -15.73 -2.24
C TYR A 38 -9.20 -14.35 -2.00
N LEU A 39 -8.07 -14.08 -2.64
CA LEU A 39 -7.39 -12.78 -2.55
C LEU A 39 -8.23 -11.63 -3.13
N MET A 40 -9.07 -11.89 -4.13
CA MET A 40 -10.03 -10.89 -4.62
C MET A 40 -11.05 -10.48 -3.57
N LYS A 41 -11.53 -11.42 -2.76
CA LYS A 41 -12.44 -11.11 -1.64
C LYS A 41 -11.74 -10.30 -0.53
N LEU A 42 -10.45 -10.55 -0.31
CA LEU A 42 -9.66 -9.82 0.68
C LEU A 42 -9.18 -8.46 0.19
N HIS A 43 -9.22 -8.20 -1.12
CA HIS A 43 -8.60 -7.02 -1.72
C HIS A 43 -9.11 -5.70 -1.13
N GLU A 44 -10.42 -5.57 -0.97
CA GLU A 44 -11.04 -4.35 -0.43
C GLU A 44 -10.65 -4.13 1.03
N GLY A 45 -10.79 -5.16 1.87
CA GLY A 45 -10.41 -5.10 3.29
C GLY A 45 -8.90 -4.87 3.48
N ALA A 46 -8.06 -5.53 2.69
CA ALA A 46 -6.61 -5.37 2.74
C ALA A 46 -6.18 -3.97 2.30
N SER A 47 -6.82 -3.38 1.28
CA SER A 47 -6.52 -2.01 0.84
C SER A 47 -6.95 -0.97 1.87
N ALA A 48 -8.11 -1.15 2.49
CA ALA A 48 -8.57 -0.30 3.58
C ALA A 48 -7.64 -0.38 4.81
N GLY A 49 -7.24 -1.58 5.21
CA GLY A 49 -6.27 -1.81 6.28
C GLY A 49 -4.91 -1.19 5.98
N PHE A 50 -4.41 -1.37 4.76
CA PHE A 50 -3.16 -0.77 4.30
C PHE A 50 -3.18 0.76 4.43
N LEU A 51 -4.25 1.42 4.00
CA LEU A 51 -4.40 2.87 4.12
C LEU A 51 -4.49 3.34 5.57
N LEU A 52 -5.34 2.69 6.37
CA LEU A 52 -5.55 3.07 7.75
C LEU A 52 -4.25 2.96 8.57
N PHE A 53 -3.61 1.80 8.53
CA PHE A 53 -2.36 1.59 9.25
C PHE A 53 -1.22 2.44 8.67
N GLY A 54 -1.18 2.62 7.34
CA GLY A 54 -0.21 3.49 6.68
C GLY A 54 -0.36 4.95 7.09
N ALA A 55 -1.58 5.46 7.19
CA ALA A 55 -1.85 6.83 7.66
C ALA A 55 -1.43 7.02 9.14
N VAL A 56 -1.79 6.08 10.02
CA VAL A 56 -1.36 6.12 11.42
C VAL A 56 0.16 6.01 11.54
N HIS A 57 0.79 5.14 10.77
CA HIS A 57 2.25 5.02 10.68
C HIS A 57 2.89 6.35 10.29
N MET A 58 2.38 7.00 9.23
CA MET A 58 2.88 8.31 8.78
C MET A 58 2.76 9.39 9.86
N ILE A 59 1.61 9.48 10.51
CA ILE A 59 1.39 10.45 11.60
C ILE A 59 2.39 10.21 12.74
N ALA A 60 2.55 8.95 13.16
CA ALA A 60 3.49 8.58 14.22
C ALA A 60 4.94 8.92 13.85
N GLN A 61 5.34 8.71 12.58
CA GLN A 61 6.68 9.04 12.09
C GLN A 61 6.91 10.56 11.96
N LEU A 62 5.90 11.32 11.55
CA LEU A 62 5.98 12.78 11.49
C LEU A 62 6.10 13.40 12.91
N CYS A 63 5.37 12.85 13.86
CA CYS A 63 5.44 13.28 15.27
C CYS A 63 6.71 12.79 15.97
N SER A 64 7.39 11.77 15.44
CA SER A 64 8.67 11.33 15.98
C SER A 64 9.80 12.19 15.41
N HIS A 65 10.74 12.59 16.26
CA HIS A 65 11.96 13.28 15.80
C HIS A 65 12.99 12.32 15.17
N ARG A 66 12.65 11.04 15.06
CA ARG A 66 13.49 9.99 14.48
C ARG A 66 13.20 9.81 12.98
N GLY A 67 14.18 9.34 12.25
CA GLY A 67 14.10 9.07 10.82
C GLY A 67 14.59 10.23 9.94
N SER A 68 15.20 9.85 8.81
CA SER A 68 15.69 10.82 7.83
C SER A 68 14.53 11.52 7.11
N ALA A 69 14.80 12.69 6.56
CA ALA A 69 13.82 13.39 5.71
C ALA A 69 13.40 12.54 4.50
N VAL A 70 14.35 11.83 3.90
CA VAL A 70 14.10 10.93 2.76
C VAL A 70 13.06 9.85 3.13
N LEU A 71 13.20 9.25 4.31
CA LEU A 71 12.27 8.22 4.80
C LEU A 71 10.86 8.78 4.99
N LYS A 72 10.74 9.97 5.56
CA LYS A 72 9.44 10.64 5.77
C LYS A 72 8.78 11.01 4.44
N TYR A 73 9.53 11.57 3.50
CA TYR A 73 8.98 11.95 2.18
C TYR A 73 8.61 10.73 1.32
N SER A 74 9.38 9.64 1.35
CA SER A 74 9.05 8.42 0.63
C SER A 74 7.77 7.76 1.16
N GLY A 75 7.55 7.78 2.49
CA GLY A 75 6.31 7.31 3.09
C GLY A 75 5.11 8.18 2.73
N LEU A 76 5.27 9.50 2.76
CA LEU A 76 4.22 10.44 2.35
C LEU A 76 3.86 10.27 0.86
N PHE A 77 4.85 10.09 0.01
CA PHE A 77 4.65 9.81 -1.42
C PHE A 77 3.87 8.51 -1.63
N GLY A 78 4.23 7.42 -0.93
CA GLY A 78 3.50 6.15 -0.99
C GLY A 78 2.04 6.28 -0.54
N LEU A 79 1.78 7.04 0.51
CA LEU A 79 0.41 7.30 0.99
C LEU A 79 -0.39 8.12 -0.03
N ALA A 80 0.19 9.20 -0.58
CA ALA A 80 -0.45 10.01 -1.60
C ALA A 80 -0.79 9.20 -2.86
N LEU A 81 0.12 8.34 -3.30
CA LEU A 81 -0.09 7.46 -4.45
C LEU A 81 -1.20 6.43 -4.19
N SER A 82 -1.30 5.92 -2.95
CA SER A 82 -2.37 5.00 -2.53
C SER A 82 -3.75 5.67 -2.57
N LEU A 83 -3.84 6.90 -2.06
CA LEU A 83 -5.07 7.70 -2.11
C LEU A 83 -5.48 8.03 -3.56
N TRP A 84 -4.50 8.38 -4.39
CA TRP A 84 -4.74 8.60 -5.82
C TRP A 84 -5.27 7.36 -6.52
N LEU A 85 -4.68 6.19 -6.26
CA LEU A 85 -5.11 4.92 -6.82
C LEU A 85 -6.58 4.61 -6.48
N ILE A 86 -6.98 4.85 -5.24
CA ILE A 86 -8.37 4.65 -4.81
C ILE A 86 -9.30 5.64 -5.46
N ALA A 87 -8.94 6.92 -5.51
CA ALA A 87 -9.73 7.96 -6.17
C ALA A 87 -9.93 7.64 -7.66
N ASP A 88 -8.88 7.24 -8.37
CA ASP A 88 -8.98 6.83 -9.78
C ASP A 88 -9.91 5.62 -9.96
N CYS A 89 -9.86 4.65 -9.04
CA CYS A 89 -10.78 3.51 -9.07
C CYS A 89 -12.25 3.89 -8.93
N HIS A 90 -12.57 4.95 -8.21
CA HIS A 90 -13.94 5.41 -8.02
C HIS A 90 -14.41 6.37 -9.12
N MET A 91 -13.52 7.21 -9.66
CA MET A 91 -13.88 8.24 -10.63
C MET A 91 -13.85 7.75 -12.09
N ALA A 92 -13.12 6.70 -12.40
CA ALA A 92 -12.97 6.23 -13.78
C ALA A 92 -14.25 5.55 -14.30
N LYS A 93 -14.78 6.08 -15.40
CA LYS A 93 -15.99 5.56 -16.06
C LYS A 93 -15.71 4.40 -17.01
N ASP A 94 -14.55 4.38 -17.65
CA ASP A 94 -14.13 3.35 -18.61
C ASP A 94 -13.40 2.21 -17.87
N ALA A 95 -14.03 1.03 -17.82
CA ALA A 95 -13.51 -0.13 -17.09
C ALA A 95 -12.17 -0.65 -17.63
N ALA A 96 -11.96 -0.63 -18.95
CA ALA A 96 -10.74 -1.13 -19.57
C ALA A 96 -9.55 -0.22 -19.25
N LYS A 97 -9.70 1.08 -19.44
CA LYS A 97 -8.69 2.10 -19.10
C LYS A 97 -8.42 2.16 -17.59
N LYS A 98 -9.46 1.98 -16.77
CA LYS A 98 -9.35 1.87 -15.31
C LYS A 98 -8.43 0.74 -14.91
N MET A 99 -8.64 -0.46 -15.46
CA MET A 99 -7.82 -1.64 -15.14
C MET A 99 -6.37 -1.49 -15.59
N GLU A 100 -6.13 -0.84 -16.73
CA GLU A 100 -4.78 -0.56 -17.21
C GLU A 100 -4.05 0.42 -16.27
N ARG A 101 -4.67 1.55 -15.94
CA ARG A 101 -4.11 2.53 -15.00
C ARG A 101 -3.90 1.92 -13.61
N HIS A 102 -4.86 1.14 -13.11
CA HIS A 102 -4.73 0.46 -11.84
C HIS A 102 -3.49 -0.44 -11.76
N ARG A 103 -3.16 -1.14 -12.85
CA ARG A 103 -1.95 -1.98 -12.92
C ARG A 103 -0.68 -1.13 -12.85
N TRP A 104 -0.60 -0.05 -13.60
CA TRP A 104 0.56 0.84 -13.59
C TRP A 104 0.75 1.52 -12.24
N TYR A 105 -0.30 2.09 -11.68
CA TYR A 105 -0.21 2.74 -10.35
C TYR A 105 0.10 1.74 -9.24
N SER A 106 -0.41 0.52 -9.30
CA SER A 106 -0.06 -0.53 -8.35
C SER A 106 1.41 -0.93 -8.45
N LEU A 107 1.98 -0.96 -9.66
CA LEU A 107 3.40 -1.23 -9.85
C LEU A 107 4.28 -0.10 -9.27
N PHE A 108 3.93 1.16 -9.56
CA PHE A 108 4.63 2.32 -8.98
C PHE A 108 4.52 2.35 -7.46
N LEU A 109 3.35 2.07 -6.91
CA LEU A 109 3.14 1.98 -5.47
C LEU A 109 4.01 0.88 -4.85
N THR A 110 4.05 -0.29 -5.48
CA THR A 110 4.89 -1.40 -5.01
C THR A 110 6.37 -1.02 -5.00
N ALA A 111 6.86 -0.37 -6.05
CA ALA A 111 8.23 0.13 -6.12
C ALA A 111 8.51 1.19 -5.04
N ALA A 112 7.59 2.14 -4.84
CA ALA A 112 7.72 3.18 -3.82
C ALA A 112 7.79 2.60 -2.40
N ILE A 113 6.94 1.61 -2.09
CA ILE A 113 6.93 0.94 -0.79
C ILE A 113 8.18 0.10 -0.59
N ALA A 114 8.64 -0.63 -1.62
CA ALA A 114 9.89 -1.39 -1.55
C ALA A 114 11.08 -0.45 -1.27
N CYS A 115 11.17 0.69 -1.97
CA CYS A 115 12.18 1.70 -1.71
C CYS A 115 12.09 2.26 -0.29
N HIS A 116 10.88 2.52 0.20
CA HIS A 116 10.67 3.01 1.56
C HIS A 116 11.17 2.00 2.60
N ILE A 117 10.82 0.73 2.46
CA ILE A 117 11.24 -0.35 3.38
C ILE A 117 12.77 -0.54 3.36
N VAL A 118 13.37 -0.53 2.19
CA VAL A 118 14.84 -0.68 2.06
C VAL A 118 15.59 0.51 2.62
N SER A 119 14.99 1.71 2.61
CA SER A 119 15.58 2.94 3.17
C SER A 119 15.36 3.11 4.67
N ALA A 120 14.53 2.26 5.25
CA ALA A 120 14.23 2.29 6.69
C ALA A 120 15.29 1.55 7.52
#